data_202bdf15b6f03a215c4d34e5eefa4817
#
_entry.id   202bdf15b6f03a215c4d34e5eefa4817
#
_cell.length_a   1.000
_cell.length_b   1.000
_cell.length_c   1.000
_cell.angle_alpha   90.00
_cell.angle_beta   90.00
_cell.angle_gamma   90.00
#
_symmetry.space_group_name_H-M   'P 1'
#
loop_
_entity.id
_entity.type
_entity.pdbx_description
1 polymer ?
#
loop_
_entity_poly.entity_id
_entity_poly.type
_entity_poly.pdbx_seq_one_letter_code
_entity_poly.pdbx_strand_id
1 'polypeptide(L)'
;MTTKSTFETMAAITIVLVTTMTMNAQQEVRTMEWQESYRTVKVDGISIFYREAGPNGAPTILLLHGLPSSSRMFQPLLTRLADKYHLVAPDYPGFGHSDWPNPKQFAYTLDQIAEVMNGFTQALGLSHYTLYMQDYGGPVGFRMALAHPERVDGLIAQDAVAHNEGLGANWATRRAFWADRPTHEELRKNLLSLSTTRTRHIGDDPNVELYDPDLWSDEYAFLNAPGQAQIQSDLFYDYRTNVDAYTTWQAWMRRTQPKLLVIWGKHDLSFDLGEPERYRADVPNAKVVVLNAGHFALDTKAGEIADLVSEFMKPRY
;
A
#
# COMPACT_ATOMS: atom_id res chain seq x y z
N MET A 1 -1.51 -41.60 -73.35
CA MET A 1 -2.34 -40.47 -72.85
C MET A 1 -2.81 -40.83 -71.47
N THR A 2 -2.70 -39.91 -70.49
CA THR A 2 -3.15 -39.97 -69.09
C THR A 2 -2.16 -40.54 -68.10
N THR A 3 -1.16 -39.69 -67.71
CA THR A 3 -0.45 -39.78 -66.45
C THR A 3 0.06 -38.37 -66.02
N LYS A 4 -0.85 -37.43 -65.84
CA LYS A 4 -0.49 -36.07 -65.35
C LYS A 4 -1.42 -35.47 -64.27
N SER A 5 -2.32 -36.30 -63.69
CA SER A 5 -3.35 -35.75 -62.78
C SER A 5 -3.23 -36.13 -61.29
N THR A 6 -2.23 -36.92 -60.90
CA THR A 6 -2.13 -37.40 -59.49
C THR A 6 -1.06 -36.73 -58.63
N PHE A 7 -0.19 -35.88 -59.20
CA PHE A 7 0.89 -35.21 -58.42
C PHE A 7 0.52 -33.83 -57.88
N GLU A 8 -0.44 -33.14 -58.50
CA GLU A 8 -0.83 -31.79 -58.00
C GLU A 8 -1.76 -31.82 -56.82
N THR A 9 -2.50 -32.90 -56.57
CA THR A 9 -3.45 -33.02 -55.47
C THR A 9 -2.77 -33.34 -54.13
N MET A 10 -1.59 -33.97 -54.11
CA MET A 10 -0.86 -34.32 -52.92
C MET A 10 -0.04 -33.12 -52.38
N ALA A 11 0.42 -32.22 -53.24
CA ALA A 11 1.18 -31.04 -52.80
C ALA A 11 0.28 -29.98 -52.12
N ALA A 12 -0.99 -29.87 -52.54
CA ALA A 12 -1.94 -28.93 -51.93
C ALA A 12 -2.40 -29.34 -50.51
N ILE A 13 -2.52 -30.64 -50.25
CA ILE A 13 -2.94 -31.16 -48.93
C ILE A 13 -1.82 -31.02 -47.89
N THR A 14 -0.57 -31.18 -48.27
CA THR A 14 0.57 -31.07 -47.37
C THR A 14 0.82 -29.61 -46.92
N ILE A 15 0.59 -28.64 -47.82
CA ILE A 15 0.75 -27.21 -47.48
C ILE A 15 -0.36 -26.71 -46.55
N VAL A 16 -1.60 -27.21 -46.69
CA VAL A 16 -2.71 -26.82 -45.80
C VAL A 16 -2.56 -27.41 -44.41
N LEU A 17 -2.00 -28.63 -44.27
CA LEU A 17 -1.75 -29.24 -42.95
C LEU A 17 -0.58 -28.58 -42.19
N VAL A 18 0.45 -28.11 -42.88
CA VAL A 18 1.58 -27.40 -42.25
C VAL A 18 1.18 -25.98 -41.81
N THR A 19 0.34 -25.29 -42.59
CA THR A 19 -0.15 -23.96 -42.22
C THR A 19 -1.15 -23.98 -41.05
N THR A 20 -1.96 -25.02 -40.94
CA THR A 20 -2.86 -25.15 -39.77
C THR A 20 -2.15 -25.58 -38.50
N MET A 21 -1.05 -26.35 -38.57
CA MET A 21 -0.22 -26.66 -37.38
C MET A 21 0.60 -25.46 -36.88
N THR A 22 1.06 -24.58 -37.77
CA THR A 22 1.78 -23.37 -37.38
C THR A 22 0.86 -22.27 -36.80
N MET A 23 -0.40 -22.22 -37.21
CA MET A 23 -1.37 -21.27 -36.64
C MET A 23 -1.86 -21.69 -35.26
N ASN A 24 -1.89 -22.98 -34.91
CA ASN A 24 -2.26 -23.44 -33.56
C ASN A 24 -1.11 -23.34 -32.55
N ALA A 25 0.14 -23.21 -32.96
CA ALA A 25 1.29 -23.07 -32.05
C ALA A 25 1.52 -21.62 -31.59
N GLN A 26 0.84 -20.63 -32.15
CA GLN A 26 0.96 -19.22 -31.81
C GLN A 26 -0.16 -18.69 -30.91
N GLN A 27 -1.10 -19.53 -30.47
CA GLN A 27 -2.30 -19.08 -29.76
C GLN A 27 -2.38 -19.55 -28.31
N GLU A 28 -1.29 -19.99 -27.69
CA GLU A 28 -1.24 -20.31 -26.25
C GLU A 28 -0.08 -19.64 -25.52
N VAL A 29 0.08 -18.33 -25.72
CA VAL A 29 0.55 -17.51 -24.61
C VAL A 29 -0.71 -17.05 -23.87
N ARG A 30 -1.34 -17.95 -23.13
CA ARG A 30 -2.21 -17.56 -22.03
C ARG A 30 -1.33 -16.79 -21.06
N THR A 31 -1.35 -15.46 -21.12
CA THR A 31 -1.02 -14.66 -19.95
C THR A 31 -1.88 -15.22 -18.82
N MET A 32 -1.26 -15.87 -17.84
CA MET A 32 -1.95 -16.24 -16.61
C MET A 32 -2.38 -14.90 -15.99
N GLU A 33 -3.63 -14.51 -16.17
CA GLU A 33 -4.22 -13.45 -15.39
C GLU A 33 -4.26 -13.95 -13.95
N TRP A 34 -3.37 -13.43 -13.11
CA TRP A 34 -3.40 -13.71 -11.69
C TRP A 34 -4.69 -13.11 -11.12
N GLN A 35 -5.58 -14.00 -10.72
CA GLN A 35 -6.84 -13.61 -10.14
C GLN A 35 -6.59 -13.09 -8.71
N GLU A 36 -7.04 -11.87 -8.44
CA GLU A 36 -7.10 -11.33 -7.10
C GLU A 36 -8.08 -12.12 -6.23
N SER A 37 -7.73 -12.36 -4.98
CA SER A 37 -8.59 -13.02 -4.00
C SER A 37 -8.85 -12.12 -2.81
N TYR A 38 -10.07 -12.25 -2.28
CA TYR A 38 -10.58 -11.52 -1.12
C TYR A 38 -10.78 -12.52 0.01
N ARG A 39 -10.00 -12.40 1.06
CA ARG A 39 -9.92 -13.43 2.10
C ARG A 39 -10.03 -12.83 3.48
N THR A 40 -10.25 -13.69 4.46
CA THR A 40 -10.24 -13.34 5.88
C THR A 40 -9.46 -14.38 6.65
N VAL A 41 -8.64 -13.93 7.61
CA VAL A 41 -7.92 -14.77 8.55
C VAL A 41 -8.17 -14.26 9.96
N LYS A 42 -8.20 -15.16 10.96
CA LYS A 42 -8.33 -14.77 12.37
C LYS A 42 -6.96 -14.58 13.01
N VAL A 43 -6.80 -13.45 13.68
CA VAL A 43 -5.62 -13.10 14.49
C VAL A 43 -6.13 -12.73 15.88
N ASP A 44 -5.82 -13.52 16.88
CA ASP A 44 -6.27 -13.34 18.28
C ASP A 44 -7.79 -13.10 18.41
N GLY A 45 -8.57 -13.82 17.60
CA GLY A 45 -10.02 -13.73 17.57
C GLY A 45 -10.60 -12.62 16.68
N ILE A 46 -9.77 -11.72 16.17
CA ILE A 46 -10.15 -10.62 15.26
C ILE A 46 -10.09 -11.14 13.82
N SER A 47 -11.14 -10.93 13.04
CA SER A 47 -11.14 -11.25 11.60
C SER A 47 -10.46 -10.15 10.81
N ILE A 48 -9.34 -10.48 10.20
CA ILE A 48 -8.59 -9.56 9.33
C ILE A 48 -8.90 -9.91 7.89
N PHE A 49 -9.55 -8.97 7.20
CA PHE A 49 -9.75 -9.05 5.75
C PHE A 49 -8.47 -8.66 5.03
N TYR A 50 -8.20 -9.30 3.89
CA TYR A 50 -7.07 -8.92 3.03
C TYR A 50 -7.34 -9.25 1.58
N ARG A 51 -6.69 -8.48 0.71
CA ARG A 51 -6.58 -8.75 -0.73
C ARG A 51 -5.26 -9.44 -0.98
N GLU A 52 -5.28 -10.44 -1.86
CA GLU A 52 -4.09 -11.21 -2.20
C GLU A 52 -4.06 -11.46 -3.70
N ALA A 53 -2.89 -11.29 -4.32
CA ALA A 53 -2.67 -11.54 -5.74
C ALA A 53 -1.25 -12.04 -5.99
N GLY A 54 -1.08 -12.79 -7.08
CA GLY A 54 0.21 -13.33 -7.51
C GLY A 54 0.59 -14.66 -6.88
N PRO A 55 1.74 -15.25 -7.31
CA PRO A 55 2.13 -16.59 -6.90
C PRO A 55 2.73 -16.58 -5.47
N ASN A 56 2.25 -17.46 -4.59
CA ASN A 56 2.71 -17.58 -3.20
C ASN A 56 4.23 -17.87 -3.06
N GLY A 57 4.90 -18.34 -4.10
CA GLY A 57 6.36 -18.59 -4.11
C GLY A 57 7.19 -17.41 -4.63
N ALA A 58 6.58 -16.31 -5.06
CA ALA A 58 7.27 -15.13 -5.50
C ALA A 58 7.67 -14.24 -4.29
N PRO A 59 8.63 -13.30 -4.45
CA PRO A 59 8.95 -12.33 -3.41
C PRO A 59 7.70 -11.59 -2.94
N THR A 60 7.47 -11.54 -1.63
CA THR A 60 6.26 -10.97 -1.04
C THR A 60 6.40 -9.46 -0.83
N ILE A 61 5.35 -8.72 -1.17
CA ILE A 61 5.16 -7.31 -0.80
C ILE A 61 3.94 -7.22 0.10
N LEU A 62 4.16 -6.82 1.36
CA LEU A 62 3.11 -6.54 2.32
C LEU A 62 2.73 -5.06 2.22
N LEU A 63 1.47 -4.80 1.84
CA LEU A 63 0.94 -3.49 1.48
C LEU A 63 0.14 -2.92 2.65
N LEU A 64 0.74 -1.96 3.37
CA LEU A 64 0.20 -1.36 4.59
C LEU A 64 -0.42 0.01 4.28
N HIS A 65 -1.75 0.08 4.39
CA HIS A 65 -2.54 1.27 4.03
C HIS A 65 -2.52 2.36 5.10
N GLY A 66 -3.01 3.54 4.72
CA GLY A 66 -3.16 4.69 5.59
C GLY A 66 -4.60 5.11 5.88
N LEU A 67 -4.75 6.24 6.57
CA LEU A 67 -6.02 6.90 6.83
C LEU A 67 -6.42 7.79 5.63
N PRO A 68 -7.66 7.76 5.16
CA PRO A 68 -8.82 7.01 5.66
C PRO A 68 -9.09 5.70 4.91
N SER A 69 -8.11 5.20 4.17
CA SER A 69 -8.26 4.13 3.21
C SER A 69 -8.27 2.72 3.84
N SER A 70 -8.13 1.72 3.00
CA SER A 70 -8.04 0.29 3.31
C SER A 70 -7.16 -0.39 2.26
N SER A 71 -7.08 -1.71 2.28
CA SER A 71 -6.41 -2.50 1.23
C SER A 71 -6.86 -2.13 -0.19
N ARG A 72 -8.04 -1.53 -0.35
CA ARG A 72 -8.58 -1.09 -1.64
C ARG A 72 -7.66 -0.11 -2.37
N MET A 73 -6.95 0.76 -1.66
CA MET A 73 -6.02 1.72 -2.28
C MET A 73 -4.93 1.04 -3.12
N PHE A 74 -4.60 -0.20 -2.81
CA PHE A 74 -3.57 -0.96 -3.51
C PHE A 74 -4.07 -1.72 -4.75
N GLN A 75 -5.37 -1.66 -5.06
CA GLN A 75 -5.95 -2.31 -6.25
C GLN A 75 -5.15 -2.04 -7.52
N PRO A 76 -4.70 -0.80 -7.81
CA PRO A 76 -3.91 -0.54 -9.00
C PRO A 76 -2.54 -1.25 -9.03
N LEU A 77 -1.92 -1.52 -7.87
CA LEU A 77 -0.67 -2.29 -7.78
C LEU A 77 -0.92 -3.79 -7.88
N LEU A 78 -1.98 -4.31 -7.23
CA LEU A 78 -2.35 -5.72 -7.33
C LEU A 78 -2.50 -6.13 -8.80
N THR A 79 -3.20 -5.33 -9.59
CA THR A 79 -3.41 -5.60 -11.03
C THR A 79 -2.10 -5.56 -11.84
N ARG A 80 -1.13 -4.70 -11.47
CA ARG A 80 0.09 -4.46 -12.26
C ARG A 80 1.28 -5.33 -11.90
N LEU A 81 1.30 -5.87 -10.69
CA LEU A 81 2.48 -6.53 -10.15
C LEU A 81 2.27 -8.02 -9.84
N ALA A 82 1.02 -8.52 -9.91
CA ALA A 82 0.68 -9.90 -9.58
C ALA A 82 1.34 -10.96 -10.49
N ASP A 83 1.83 -10.58 -11.66
CA ASP A 83 2.57 -11.48 -12.54
C ASP A 83 3.98 -11.80 -12.02
N LYS A 84 4.52 -10.99 -11.10
CA LYS A 84 5.91 -11.05 -10.63
C LYS A 84 6.06 -11.24 -9.12
N TYR A 85 5.11 -10.76 -8.33
CA TYR A 85 5.22 -10.70 -6.87
C TYR A 85 3.98 -11.27 -6.19
N HIS A 86 4.18 -11.81 -5.01
CA HIS A 86 3.10 -12.14 -4.09
C HIS A 86 2.71 -10.88 -3.31
N LEU A 87 1.51 -10.36 -3.56
CA LEU A 87 1.01 -9.11 -3.03
C LEU A 87 -0.05 -9.41 -1.97
N VAL A 88 0.14 -8.90 -0.77
CA VAL A 88 -0.77 -9.11 0.36
C VAL A 88 -1.10 -7.75 0.98
N ALA A 89 -2.36 -7.36 0.95
CA ALA A 89 -2.86 -6.08 1.44
C ALA A 89 -3.94 -6.31 2.51
N PRO A 90 -3.62 -6.27 3.81
CA PRO A 90 -4.61 -6.38 4.87
C PRO A 90 -5.36 -5.06 5.09
N ASP A 91 -6.60 -5.16 5.60
CA ASP A 91 -7.29 -4.07 6.29
C ASP A 91 -6.96 -4.16 7.79
N TYR A 92 -6.59 -3.06 8.42
CA TYR A 92 -6.36 -3.06 9.87
C TYR A 92 -7.66 -3.25 10.66
N PRO A 93 -7.60 -3.72 11.94
CA PRO A 93 -8.75 -3.61 12.83
C PRO A 93 -9.32 -2.20 12.85
N GLY A 94 -10.63 -2.06 12.66
CA GLY A 94 -11.29 -0.77 12.58
C GLY A 94 -11.29 -0.10 11.20
N PHE A 95 -10.76 -0.78 10.18
CA PHE A 95 -10.75 -0.29 8.80
C PHE A 95 -11.37 -1.30 7.84
N GLY A 96 -11.86 -0.79 6.71
CA GLY A 96 -12.35 -1.58 5.59
C GLY A 96 -13.31 -2.71 6.03
N HIS A 97 -13.00 -3.91 5.58
CA HIS A 97 -13.79 -5.12 5.81
C HIS A 97 -13.28 -6.00 6.96
N SER A 98 -12.24 -5.58 7.68
CA SER A 98 -11.81 -6.22 8.93
C SER A 98 -12.80 -5.96 10.06
N ASP A 99 -12.73 -6.77 11.13
CA ASP A 99 -13.54 -6.53 12.32
C ASP A 99 -13.24 -5.15 12.92
N TRP A 100 -14.29 -4.56 13.52
CA TRP A 100 -14.20 -3.31 14.28
C TRP A 100 -14.48 -3.60 15.76
N PRO A 101 -13.51 -4.12 16.51
CA PRO A 101 -13.69 -4.44 17.92
C PRO A 101 -14.14 -3.22 18.72
N ASN A 102 -14.93 -3.47 19.78
CA ASN A 102 -15.35 -2.39 20.64
C ASN A 102 -14.13 -1.69 21.29
N PRO A 103 -14.00 -0.35 21.25
CA PRO A 103 -12.88 0.38 21.85
C PRO A 103 -12.69 0.14 23.37
N LYS A 104 -13.70 -0.40 24.07
CA LYS A 104 -13.55 -0.82 25.47
C LYS A 104 -12.81 -2.14 25.66
N GLN A 105 -12.66 -2.93 24.59
CA GLN A 105 -12.05 -4.26 24.60
C GLN A 105 -10.79 -4.33 23.74
N PHE A 106 -10.62 -3.42 22.82
CA PHE A 106 -9.48 -3.31 21.92
C PHE A 106 -8.94 -1.89 21.93
N ALA A 107 -7.68 -1.72 22.29
CA ALA A 107 -7.02 -0.42 22.27
C ALA A 107 -6.66 -0.05 20.81
N TYR A 108 -7.31 0.95 20.25
CA TYR A 108 -6.96 1.49 18.94
C TYR A 108 -5.71 2.36 19.04
N THR A 109 -4.56 1.69 19.09
CA THR A 109 -3.23 2.30 19.05
C THR A 109 -2.43 1.71 17.88
N LEU A 110 -1.45 2.46 17.40
CA LEU A 110 -0.59 2.00 16.31
C LEU A 110 0.32 0.84 16.75
N ASP A 111 0.66 0.77 18.03
CA ASP A 111 1.36 -0.38 18.62
C ASP A 111 0.49 -1.64 18.52
N GLN A 112 -0.78 -1.56 18.96
CA GLN A 112 -1.68 -2.70 18.93
C GLN A 112 -2.00 -3.14 17.49
N ILE A 113 -2.15 -2.20 16.55
CA ILE A 113 -2.32 -2.52 15.13
C ILE A 113 -1.07 -3.25 14.60
N ALA A 114 0.13 -2.78 14.94
CA ALA A 114 1.37 -3.44 14.50
C ALA A 114 1.50 -4.87 15.08
N GLU A 115 1.08 -5.09 16.33
CA GLU A 115 1.03 -6.44 16.93
C GLU A 115 0.06 -7.35 16.17
N VAL A 116 -1.14 -6.88 15.86
CA VAL A 116 -2.11 -7.64 15.05
C VAL A 116 -1.54 -7.92 13.66
N MET A 117 -0.84 -6.97 13.02
CA MET A 117 -0.22 -7.19 11.71
C MET A 117 0.96 -8.18 11.78
N ASN A 118 1.72 -8.21 12.86
CA ASN A 118 2.71 -9.28 13.09
C ASN A 118 2.04 -10.65 13.22
N GLY A 119 0.97 -10.74 13.98
CA GLY A 119 0.13 -11.96 14.07
C GLY A 119 -0.45 -12.38 12.73
N PHE A 120 -0.90 -11.40 11.91
CA PHE A 120 -1.40 -11.61 10.56
C PHE A 120 -0.33 -12.25 9.65
N THR A 121 0.90 -11.71 9.63
CA THR A 121 1.99 -12.30 8.83
C THR A 121 2.33 -13.72 9.28
N GLN A 122 2.28 -13.99 10.58
CA GLN A 122 2.49 -15.34 11.12
C GLN A 122 1.37 -16.31 10.72
N ALA A 123 0.12 -15.86 10.80
CA ALA A 123 -1.05 -16.68 10.43
C ALA A 123 -1.04 -17.06 8.94
N LEU A 124 -0.48 -16.21 8.07
CA LEU A 124 -0.29 -16.49 6.64
C LEU A 124 1.04 -17.20 6.32
N GLY A 125 1.92 -17.44 7.30
CA GLY A 125 3.22 -18.07 7.09
C GLY A 125 4.20 -17.18 6.29
N LEU A 126 4.04 -15.85 6.32
CA LEU A 126 4.93 -14.92 5.64
C LEU A 126 6.21 -14.75 6.48
N SER A 127 7.28 -15.40 6.07
CA SER A 127 8.58 -15.36 6.77
C SER A 127 9.46 -14.18 6.34
N HIS A 128 9.33 -13.72 5.09
CA HIS A 128 10.07 -12.61 4.50
C HIS A 128 9.18 -11.77 3.62
N TYR A 129 9.30 -10.45 3.68
CA TYR A 129 8.52 -9.52 2.88
C TYR A 129 9.19 -8.15 2.78
N THR A 130 8.91 -7.46 1.68
CA THR A 130 9.13 -6.02 1.57
C THR A 130 7.90 -5.30 2.11
N LEU A 131 8.08 -4.34 3.00
CA LEU A 131 7.00 -3.49 3.51
C LEU A 131 6.76 -2.33 2.54
N TYR A 132 5.55 -2.23 2.00
CA TYR A 132 5.07 -1.02 1.35
C TYR A 132 4.18 -0.26 2.35
N MET A 133 4.59 0.93 2.72
CA MET A 133 4.04 1.70 3.84
C MET A 133 3.50 3.04 3.33
N GLN A 134 2.19 3.26 3.44
CA GLN A 134 1.56 4.53 3.10
C GLN A 134 0.89 5.14 4.35
N ASP A 135 1.12 6.42 4.65
CA ASP A 135 0.53 7.16 5.78
C ASP A 135 0.63 6.39 7.11
N TYR A 136 -0.47 5.87 7.69
CA TYR A 136 -0.45 5.01 8.89
C TYR A 136 0.33 3.69 8.67
N GLY A 137 0.49 3.26 7.43
CA GLY A 137 1.37 2.14 7.11
C GLY A 137 2.82 2.39 7.52
N GLY A 138 3.27 3.66 7.55
CA GLY A 138 4.58 4.04 8.06
C GLY A 138 4.79 3.64 9.52
N PRO A 139 4.05 4.22 10.47
CA PRO A 139 4.17 3.86 11.88
C PRO A 139 3.90 2.39 12.19
N VAL A 140 2.98 1.72 11.46
CA VAL A 140 2.76 0.28 11.60
C VAL A 140 3.98 -0.50 11.10
N GLY A 141 4.46 -0.20 9.90
CA GLY A 141 5.59 -0.89 9.28
C GLY A 141 6.91 -0.70 10.02
N PHE A 142 7.21 0.50 10.54
CA PHE A 142 8.39 0.71 11.38
C PHE A 142 8.35 -0.11 12.66
N ARG A 143 7.20 -0.22 13.33
CA ARG A 143 7.04 -1.07 14.50
C ARG A 143 7.26 -2.55 14.17
N MET A 144 6.71 -3.01 13.07
CA MET A 144 6.93 -4.38 12.57
C MET A 144 8.40 -4.62 12.24
N ALA A 145 9.05 -3.69 11.54
CA ALA A 145 10.46 -3.79 11.16
C ALA A 145 11.42 -3.77 12.36
N LEU A 146 11.09 -3.04 13.42
CA LEU A 146 11.89 -3.04 14.64
C LEU A 146 11.65 -4.31 15.48
N ALA A 147 10.43 -4.83 15.50
CA ALA A 147 10.11 -6.05 16.23
C ALA A 147 10.70 -7.32 15.55
N HIS A 148 10.70 -7.36 14.22
CA HIS A 148 11.13 -8.51 13.42
C HIS A 148 11.99 -8.09 12.23
N PRO A 149 13.17 -7.48 12.46
CA PRO A 149 14.02 -6.99 11.38
C PRO A 149 14.51 -8.11 10.44
N GLU A 150 14.57 -9.33 10.94
CA GLU A 150 14.96 -10.52 10.16
C GLU A 150 13.94 -10.91 9.07
N ARG A 151 12.72 -10.39 9.14
CA ARG A 151 11.66 -10.70 8.17
C ARG A 151 11.53 -9.63 7.08
N VAL A 152 12.20 -8.48 7.24
CA VAL A 152 12.02 -7.31 6.37
C VAL A 152 13.14 -7.22 5.36
N ASP A 153 12.84 -7.52 4.09
CA ASP A 153 13.80 -7.49 2.98
C ASP A 153 14.05 -6.08 2.44
N GLY A 154 13.12 -5.16 2.68
CA GLY A 154 13.21 -3.76 2.25
C GLY A 154 11.99 -2.94 2.67
N LEU A 155 12.12 -1.62 2.54
CA LEU A 155 11.08 -0.65 2.86
C LEU A 155 10.75 0.18 1.64
N ILE A 156 9.47 0.37 1.37
CA ILE A 156 8.93 1.35 0.42
C ILE A 156 8.05 2.29 1.23
N ALA A 157 8.48 3.53 1.39
CA ALA A 157 7.72 4.57 2.09
C ALA A 157 7.05 5.48 1.06
N GLN A 158 5.73 5.47 1.01
CA GLN A 158 4.93 6.36 0.20
C GLN A 158 4.17 7.33 1.11
N ASP A 159 4.48 8.62 1.03
CA ASP A 159 3.80 9.65 1.82
C ASP A 159 3.62 9.22 3.29
N ALA A 160 4.71 8.74 3.89
CA ALA A 160 4.79 8.25 5.27
C ALA A 160 5.98 8.87 5.98
N VAL A 161 5.77 9.51 7.13
CA VAL A 161 6.80 10.27 7.84
C VAL A 161 7.50 9.45 8.93
N ALA A 162 8.79 9.72 9.09
CA ALA A 162 9.64 9.20 10.16
C ALA A 162 10.41 10.31 10.90
N HIS A 163 10.12 11.58 10.60
CA HIS A 163 10.76 12.75 11.19
C HIS A 163 9.72 13.74 11.67
N ASN A 164 10.03 14.42 12.78
CA ASN A 164 9.12 15.42 13.37
C ASN A 164 8.84 16.58 12.41
N GLU A 165 9.84 16.97 11.64
CA GLU A 165 9.77 18.04 10.64
C GLU A 165 8.90 17.67 9.45
N GLY A 166 8.79 16.37 9.14
CA GLY A 166 7.92 15.85 8.09
C GLY A 166 6.42 16.08 8.35
N LEU A 167 6.04 16.35 9.59
CA LEU A 167 4.67 16.70 9.94
C LEU A 167 4.27 18.10 9.46
N GLY A 168 5.23 19.01 9.28
CA GLY A 168 4.96 20.37 8.79
C GLY A 168 4.09 21.24 9.69
N ALA A 169 3.83 22.47 9.23
CA ALA A 169 3.05 23.47 9.99
C ALA A 169 1.57 23.08 10.17
N ASN A 170 1.00 22.36 9.22
CA ASN A 170 -0.40 21.92 9.22
C ASN A 170 -0.74 21.02 10.41
N TRP A 171 0.27 20.47 11.07
CA TRP A 171 0.09 19.62 12.26
C TRP A 171 -0.05 20.37 13.56
N ALA A 172 0.07 21.70 13.58
CA ALA A 172 -0.14 22.49 14.79
C ALA A 172 -1.51 22.24 15.44
N THR A 173 -2.58 22.16 14.64
CA THR A 173 -3.92 21.86 15.11
C THR A 173 -4.06 20.44 15.67
N ARG A 174 -3.35 19.46 15.06
CA ARG A 174 -3.32 18.08 15.54
C ARG A 174 -2.56 17.98 16.87
N ARG A 175 -1.49 18.73 17.05
CA ARG A 175 -0.76 18.81 18.31
C ARG A 175 -1.61 19.44 19.43
N ALA A 176 -2.45 20.42 19.10
CA ALA A 176 -3.42 20.97 20.06
C ALA A 176 -4.44 19.90 20.50
N PHE A 177 -4.94 19.09 19.58
CA PHE A 177 -5.81 17.94 19.91
C PHE A 177 -5.11 16.91 20.81
N TRP A 178 -3.82 16.65 20.61
CA TRP A 178 -3.04 15.76 21.48
C TRP A 178 -2.86 16.33 22.89
N ALA A 179 -2.70 17.66 23.00
CA ALA A 179 -2.53 18.32 24.29
C ALA A 179 -3.82 18.38 25.09
N ASP A 180 -4.96 18.61 24.44
CA ASP A 180 -6.28 18.71 25.05
C ASP A 180 -7.39 18.19 24.13
N ARG A 181 -7.51 16.86 24.08
CA ARG A 181 -8.47 16.16 23.22
C ARG A 181 -9.93 16.62 23.42
N PRO A 182 -10.46 16.75 24.66
CA PRO A 182 -11.85 17.15 24.87
C PRO A 182 -12.20 18.50 24.29
N THR A 183 -11.32 19.49 24.41
CA THR A 183 -11.56 20.87 23.94
C THR A 183 -11.48 20.97 22.40
N HIS A 184 -10.80 20.01 21.74
CA HIS A 184 -10.55 20.05 20.29
C HIS A 184 -11.38 19.01 19.49
N GLU A 185 -12.54 18.62 20.00
CA GLU A 185 -13.42 17.62 19.35
C GLU A 185 -13.88 18.04 17.96
N GLU A 186 -14.08 19.33 17.69
CA GLU A 186 -14.44 19.83 16.36
C GLU A 186 -13.36 19.57 15.32
N LEU A 187 -12.09 19.55 15.73
CA LEU A 187 -11.00 19.18 14.83
C LEU A 187 -11.19 17.76 14.28
N ARG A 188 -11.56 16.81 15.14
CA ARG A 188 -11.87 15.43 14.73
C ARG A 188 -12.97 15.37 13.67
N LYS A 189 -14.06 16.11 13.86
CA LYS A 189 -15.15 16.16 12.88
C LYS A 189 -14.67 16.65 11.51
N ASN A 190 -13.84 17.70 11.52
CA ASN A 190 -13.26 18.22 10.29
C ASN A 190 -12.35 17.20 9.61
N LEU A 191 -11.53 16.49 10.38
CA LEU A 191 -10.58 15.49 9.86
C LEU A 191 -11.28 14.28 9.22
N LEU A 192 -12.48 13.94 9.68
CA LEU A 192 -13.29 12.84 9.17
C LEU A 192 -14.36 13.30 8.17
N SER A 193 -14.36 14.57 7.76
CA SER A 193 -15.35 15.09 6.81
C SER A 193 -15.05 14.62 5.37
N LEU A 194 -16.11 14.55 4.55
CA LEU A 194 -15.99 14.26 3.12
C LEU A 194 -15.04 15.24 2.42
N SER A 195 -15.10 16.52 2.76
CA SER A 195 -14.23 17.56 2.19
C SER A 195 -12.76 17.27 2.48
N THR A 196 -12.43 16.92 3.73
CA THR A 196 -11.03 16.59 4.10
C THR A 196 -10.57 15.27 3.47
N THR A 197 -11.46 14.27 3.39
CA THR A 197 -11.15 13.01 2.69
C THR A 197 -10.81 13.28 1.23
N ARG A 198 -11.63 14.05 0.51
CA ARG A 198 -11.33 14.46 -0.85
C ARG A 198 -10.00 15.22 -0.96
N THR A 199 -9.74 16.16 -0.05
CA THR A 199 -8.49 16.94 -0.05
C THR A 199 -7.25 16.08 0.15
N ARG A 200 -7.33 14.98 0.91
CA ARG A 200 -6.20 14.05 1.03
C ARG A 200 -5.82 13.39 -0.29
N HIS A 201 -6.79 13.06 -1.14
CA HIS A 201 -6.52 12.50 -2.47
C HIS A 201 -5.89 13.51 -3.39
N ILE A 202 -6.53 14.66 -3.54
CA ILE A 202 -6.18 15.65 -4.56
C ILE A 202 -5.03 16.56 -4.13
N GLY A 203 -4.99 16.94 -2.84
CA GLY A 203 -4.08 17.97 -2.35
C GLY A 203 -4.34 19.31 -3.04
N ASP A 204 -3.30 19.91 -3.58
CA ASP A 204 -3.34 21.11 -4.42
C ASP A 204 -3.03 20.81 -5.91
N ASP A 205 -3.20 19.53 -6.35
CA ASP A 205 -3.02 19.16 -7.76
C ASP A 205 -4.02 19.91 -8.65
N PRO A 206 -3.56 20.65 -9.65
CA PRO A 206 -4.46 21.35 -10.57
C PRO A 206 -5.26 20.43 -11.49
N ASN A 207 -4.87 19.16 -11.65
CA ASN A 207 -5.48 18.21 -12.57
C ASN A 207 -6.54 17.36 -11.85
N VAL A 208 -7.51 18.01 -11.23
CA VAL A 208 -8.56 17.39 -10.40
C VAL A 208 -9.35 16.30 -11.15
N GLU A 209 -9.47 16.44 -12.47
CA GLU A 209 -10.17 15.49 -13.34
C GLU A 209 -9.50 14.12 -13.48
N LEU A 210 -8.27 13.95 -13.00
CA LEU A 210 -7.57 12.65 -12.98
C LEU A 210 -7.96 11.77 -11.79
N TYR A 211 -8.67 12.32 -10.81
CA TYR A 211 -9.03 11.62 -9.58
C TYR A 211 -10.47 11.09 -9.65
N ASP A 212 -10.61 9.79 -9.47
CA ASP A 212 -11.91 9.12 -9.41
C ASP A 212 -12.66 9.54 -8.13
N PRO A 213 -13.86 10.14 -8.24
CA PRO A 213 -14.63 10.57 -7.08
C PRO A 213 -15.10 9.43 -6.17
N ASP A 214 -15.15 8.20 -6.66
CA ASP A 214 -15.56 7.05 -5.86
C ASP A 214 -14.52 6.73 -4.78
N LEU A 215 -13.25 7.12 -4.95
CA LEU A 215 -12.20 6.92 -3.95
C LEU A 215 -12.58 7.51 -2.59
N TRP A 216 -12.83 8.83 -2.54
CA TRP A 216 -13.20 9.49 -1.28
C TRP A 216 -14.65 9.25 -0.86
N SER A 217 -15.54 8.92 -1.78
CA SER A 217 -16.94 8.60 -1.46
C SER A 217 -17.02 7.28 -0.68
N ASP A 218 -16.34 6.26 -1.12
CA ASP A 218 -16.27 4.96 -0.46
C ASP A 218 -15.57 5.06 0.90
N GLU A 219 -14.44 5.76 0.97
CA GLU A 219 -13.72 5.97 2.23
C GLU A 219 -14.57 6.73 3.24
N TYR A 220 -15.26 7.77 2.79
CA TYR A 220 -16.18 8.52 3.66
C TYR A 220 -17.35 7.67 4.16
N ALA A 221 -17.85 6.72 3.36
CA ALA A 221 -18.88 5.80 3.80
C ALA A 221 -18.40 4.95 5.00
N PHE A 222 -17.15 4.49 5.01
CA PHE A 222 -16.57 3.81 6.16
C PHE A 222 -16.37 4.76 7.35
N LEU A 223 -15.81 5.95 7.12
CA LEU A 223 -15.56 6.93 8.18
C LEU A 223 -16.85 7.40 8.87
N ASN A 224 -17.98 7.43 8.14
CA ASN A 224 -19.27 7.87 8.66
C ASN A 224 -20.10 6.73 9.27
N ALA A 225 -19.59 5.50 9.27
CA ALA A 225 -20.25 4.37 9.86
C ALA A 225 -20.29 4.45 11.40
N PRO A 226 -21.33 3.86 12.07
CA PRO A 226 -21.44 3.88 13.51
C PRO A 226 -20.18 3.31 14.20
N GLY A 227 -19.63 4.05 15.17
CA GLY A 227 -18.43 3.67 15.92
C GLY A 227 -17.12 4.21 15.34
N GLN A 228 -17.04 4.52 14.05
CA GLN A 228 -15.83 5.01 13.41
C GLN A 228 -15.29 6.31 14.02
N ALA A 229 -16.16 7.22 14.37
CA ALA A 229 -15.75 8.48 15.00
C ALA A 229 -14.87 8.27 16.24
N GLN A 230 -15.19 7.27 17.08
CA GLN A 230 -14.41 6.97 18.27
C GLN A 230 -13.09 6.27 17.90
N ILE A 231 -13.14 5.27 17.02
CA ILE A 231 -11.97 4.52 16.54
C ILE A 231 -10.93 5.47 15.96
N GLN A 232 -11.36 6.32 15.03
CA GLN A 232 -10.46 7.25 14.38
C GLN A 232 -9.95 8.35 15.32
N SER A 233 -10.78 8.79 16.27
CA SER A 233 -10.35 9.71 17.32
C SER A 233 -9.25 9.12 18.21
N ASP A 234 -9.36 7.84 18.55
CA ASP A 234 -8.36 7.14 19.37
C ASP A 234 -7.03 7.01 18.63
N LEU A 235 -7.06 6.56 17.36
CA LEU A 235 -5.87 6.47 16.51
C LEU A 235 -5.22 7.84 16.27
N PHE A 236 -6.04 8.87 16.06
CA PHE A 236 -5.56 10.24 15.87
C PHE A 236 -4.86 10.78 17.11
N TYR A 237 -5.39 10.45 18.28
CA TYR A 237 -4.77 10.79 19.56
C TYR A 237 -3.51 9.98 19.79
N ASP A 238 -3.52 8.70 19.45
CA ASP A 238 -2.37 7.80 19.60
C ASP A 238 -1.21 8.18 18.66
N TYR A 239 -1.48 8.85 17.54
CA TYR A 239 -0.44 9.25 16.58
C TYR A 239 0.71 10.03 17.21
N ARG A 240 0.51 10.72 18.35
CA ARG A 240 1.57 11.40 19.11
C ARG A 240 2.71 10.47 19.51
N THR A 241 2.41 9.17 19.73
CA THR A 241 3.42 8.16 20.12
C THR A 241 4.42 7.90 18.99
N ASN A 242 4.06 8.20 17.73
CA ASN A 242 4.99 8.12 16.61
C ASN A 242 6.07 9.20 16.71
N VAL A 243 5.69 10.41 17.15
CA VAL A 243 6.65 11.51 17.34
C VAL A 243 7.72 11.11 18.35
N ASP A 244 7.29 10.46 19.44
CA ASP A 244 8.21 9.93 20.46
C ASP A 244 9.11 8.81 19.91
N ALA A 245 8.59 8.01 18.96
CA ALA A 245 9.29 6.88 18.36
C ALA A 245 10.23 7.26 17.20
N TYR A 246 10.08 8.43 16.57
CA TYR A 246 10.85 8.84 15.39
C TYR A 246 12.37 8.74 15.60
N THR A 247 12.88 9.18 16.74
CA THR A 247 14.32 9.09 17.03
C THR A 247 14.83 7.64 17.04
N THR A 248 14.00 6.69 17.48
CA THR A 248 14.30 5.27 17.49
C THR A 248 14.30 4.70 16.05
N TRP A 249 13.31 5.09 15.23
CA TRP A 249 13.23 4.66 13.82
C TRP A 249 14.41 5.18 13.00
N GLN A 250 14.74 6.46 13.15
CA GLN A 250 15.89 7.10 12.51
C GLN A 250 17.21 6.43 12.94
N ALA A 251 17.40 6.17 14.23
CA ALA A 251 18.59 5.49 14.73
C ALA A 251 18.71 4.06 14.17
N TRP A 252 17.60 3.36 14.03
CA TRP A 252 17.54 2.05 13.41
C TRP A 252 17.90 2.12 11.91
N MET A 253 17.32 3.05 11.16
CA MET A 253 17.63 3.25 9.75
C MET A 253 19.11 3.59 9.53
N ARG A 254 19.66 4.53 10.31
CA ARG A 254 21.09 4.89 10.23
C ARG A 254 22.01 3.72 10.53
N ARG A 255 21.66 2.88 11.50
CA ARG A 255 22.46 1.72 11.89
C ARG A 255 22.38 0.59 10.89
N THR A 256 21.20 0.27 10.38
CA THR A 256 20.97 -0.93 9.56
C THR A 256 21.06 -0.67 8.06
N GLN A 257 20.94 0.59 7.63
CA GLN A 257 20.96 0.99 6.22
C GLN A 257 20.06 0.11 5.36
N PRO A 258 18.76 -0.01 5.68
CA PRO A 258 17.85 -0.91 4.98
C PRO A 258 17.76 -0.55 3.49
N LYS A 259 17.41 -1.52 2.65
CA LYS A 259 16.99 -1.23 1.28
C LYS A 259 15.74 -0.34 1.35
N LEU A 260 15.79 0.88 0.80
CA LEU A 260 14.75 1.89 0.96
C LEU A 260 14.42 2.58 -0.36
N LEU A 261 13.13 2.60 -0.68
CA LEU A 261 12.53 3.43 -1.73
C LEU A 261 11.56 4.41 -1.06
N VAL A 262 11.71 5.69 -1.33
CA VAL A 262 10.79 6.74 -0.88
C VAL A 262 10.07 7.30 -2.09
N ILE A 263 8.74 7.28 -2.05
CA ILE A 263 7.86 7.82 -3.08
C ILE A 263 7.01 8.90 -2.42
N TRP A 264 6.89 10.07 -3.05
CA TRP A 264 6.17 11.19 -2.45
C TRP A 264 5.31 11.91 -3.47
N GLY A 265 4.10 12.27 -3.06
CA GLY A 265 3.23 13.13 -3.84
C GLY A 265 3.64 14.60 -3.69
N LYS A 266 3.95 15.26 -4.80
CA LYS A 266 4.31 16.70 -4.80
C LYS A 266 3.20 17.59 -4.23
N HIS A 267 1.96 17.15 -4.38
CA HIS A 267 0.75 17.86 -3.98
C HIS A 267 0.16 17.35 -2.65
N ASP A 268 0.95 16.60 -1.88
CA ASP A 268 0.55 16.16 -0.54
C ASP A 268 0.41 17.35 0.41
N LEU A 269 -0.79 17.55 0.95
CA LEU A 269 -1.07 18.54 1.99
C LEU A 269 -1.10 17.94 3.40
N SER A 270 -0.92 16.61 3.53
CA SER A 270 -0.87 15.92 4.82
C SER A 270 0.49 16.03 5.47
N PHE A 271 1.57 15.95 4.67
CA PHE A 271 2.95 15.91 5.13
C PHE A 271 3.86 16.87 4.37
N ASP A 272 5.01 17.19 4.96
CA ASP A 272 5.99 18.13 4.41
C ASP A 272 6.80 17.52 3.26
N LEU A 273 6.90 18.23 2.15
CA LEU A 273 7.64 17.80 0.97
C LEU A 273 9.18 17.68 1.20
N GLY A 274 9.69 18.16 2.29
CA GLY A 274 11.08 17.98 2.69
C GLY A 274 11.38 16.62 3.31
N GLU A 275 10.36 15.83 3.68
CA GLU A 275 10.55 14.53 4.32
C GLU A 275 11.35 13.52 3.49
N PRO A 276 11.16 13.39 2.17
CA PRO A 276 11.96 12.51 1.32
C PRO A 276 13.48 12.70 1.46
N GLU A 277 13.94 13.94 1.57
CA GLU A 277 15.37 14.23 1.73
C GLU A 277 15.89 13.90 3.14
N ARG A 278 15.02 13.93 4.15
CA ARG A 278 15.37 13.47 5.51
C ARG A 278 15.59 11.97 5.56
N TYR A 279 14.77 11.20 4.85
CA TYR A 279 15.01 9.77 4.64
C TYR A 279 16.36 9.50 3.97
N ARG A 280 16.72 10.32 2.95
CA ARG A 280 18.03 10.21 2.28
C ARG A 280 19.18 10.57 3.22
N ALA A 281 18.98 11.50 4.13
CA ALA A 281 20.00 11.85 5.14
C ALA A 281 20.26 10.67 6.11
N ASP A 282 19.22 9.93 6.48
CA ASP A 282 19.37 8.75 7.34
C ASP A 282 19.87 7.51 6.57
N VAL A 283 19.44 7.34 5.32
CA VAL A 283 19.80 6.23 4.44
C VAL A 283 20.31 6.79 3.10
N PRO A 284 21.61 7.15 2.98
CA PRO A 284 22.16 7.80 1.79
C PRO A 284 21.95 7.04 0.47
N ASN A 285 21.81 5.72 0.53
CA ASN A 285 21.54 4.88 -0.64
C ASN A 285 20.03 4.71 -0.94
N ALA A 286 19.15 5.42 -0.24
CA ALA A 286 17.73 5.40 -0.53
C ALA A 286 17.46 5.98 -1.92
N LYS A 287 16.60 5.29 -2.69
CA LYS A 287 16.03 5.88 -3.90
C LYS A 287 14.87 6.77 -3.49
N VAL A 288 14.92 8.04 -3.85
CA VAL A 288 13.88 9.04 -3.55
C VAL A 288 13.29 9.54 -4.84
N VAL A 289 11.95 9.51 -4.96
CA VAL A 289 11.21 9.96 -6.14
C VAL A 289 10.00 10.79 -5.70
N VAL A 290 9.90 12.01 -6.21
CA VAL A 290 8.73 12.88 -6.03
C VAL A 290 7.91 12.85 -7.31
N LEU A 291 6.65 12.46 -7.19
CA LEU A 291 5.69 12.32 -8.29
C LEU A 291 4.74 13.52 -8.34
N ASN A 292 4.25 13.83 -9.52
CA ASN A 292 3.19 14.83 -9.70
C ASN A 292 1.84 14.20 -9.34
N ALA A 293 1.55 14.06 -8.05
CA ALA A 293 0.39 13.40 -7.47
C ALA A 293 0.07 13.97 -6.08
N GLY A 294 -1.13 13.72 -5.57
CA GLY A 294 -1.53 13.99 -4.18
C GLY A 294 -0.97 12.96 -3.19
N HIS A 295 -1.46 13.01 -1.95
CA HIS A 295 -1.06 12.11 -0.86
C HIS A 295 -1.29 10.62 -1.18
N PHE A 296 -2.34 10.28 -1.92
CA PHE A 296 -2.58 8.94 -2.46
C PHE A 296 -2.02 8.84 -3.88
N ALA A 297 -0.69 8.84 -4.01
CA ALA A 297 -0.04 8.89 -5.31
C ALA A 297 -0.45 7.74 -6.26
N LEU A 298 -0.92 6.63 -5.74
CA LEU A 298 -1.46 5.50 -6.51
C LEU A 298 -2.70 5.86 -7.34
N ASP A 299 -3.47 6.87 -6.96
CA ASP A 299 -4.68 7.27 -7.68
C ASP A 299 -4.39 7.67 -9.12
N THR A 300 -3.27 8.38 -9.34
CA THR A 300 -2.93 8.95 -10.64
C THR A 300 -1.60 8.44 -11.21
N LYS A 301 -0.74 7.81 -10.39
CA LYS A 301 0.63 7.39 -10.76
C LYS A 301 0.91 5.90 -10.58
N ALA A 302 -0.11 5.07 -10.53
CA ALA A 302 0.04 3.64 -10.28
C ALA A 302 1.00 2.94 -11.26
N GLY A 303 1.04 3.33 -12.52
CA GLY A 303 1.98 2.78 -13.51
C GLY A 303 3.44 3.12 -13.17
N GLU A 304 3.73 4.41 -12.94
CA GLU A 304 5.07 4.86 -12.55
C GLU A 304 5.53 4.21 -11.24
N ILE A 305 4.63 4.08 -10.26
CA ILE A 305 4.91 3.44 -8.98
C ILE A 305 5.18 1.93 -9.16
N ALA A 306 4.42 1.24 -10.00
CA ALA A 306 4.64 -0.18 -10.29
C ALA A 306 6.03 -0.41 -10.92
N ASP A 307 6.48 0.47 -11.81
CA ASP A 307 7.82 0.41 -12.41
C ASP A 307 8.91 0.65 -11.35
N LEU A 308 8.74 1.64 -10.47
CA LEU A 308 9.64 1.93 -9.36
C LEU A 308 9.75 0.74 -8.39
N VAL A 309 8.62 0.14 -8.02
CA VAL A 309 8.57 -1.07 -7.18
C VAL A 309 9.26 -2.23 -7.88
N SER A 310 8.98 -2.46 -9.16
CA SER A 310 9.62 -3.54 -9.93
C SER A 310 11.15 -3.36 -10.01
N GLU A 311 11.63 -2.15 -10.19
CA GLU A 311 13.07 -1.85 -10.16
C GLU A 311 13.67 -2.08 -8.77
N PHE A 312 12.99 -1.60 -7.74
CA PHE A 312 13.39 -1.77 -6.35
C PHE A 312 13.47 -3.25 -5.95
N MET A 313 12.52 -4.08 -6.37
CA MET A 313 12.48 -5.50 -6.01
C MET A 313 13.54 -6.37 -6.68
N LYS A 314 14.27 -5.86 -7.69
CA LYS A 314 15.37 -6.60 -8.31
C LYS A 314 16.46 -6.95 -7.29
N PRO A 315 17.06 -8.15 -7.37
CA PRO A 315 18.23 -8.48 -6.56
C PRO A 315 19.35 -7.45 -6.75
N ARG A 316 20.03 -7.06 -5.68
CA ARG A 316 21.31 -6.34 -5.81
C ARG A 316 22.38 -7.38 -6.15
N TYR A 317 22.96 -7.29 -7.33
CA TYR A 317 24.15 -8.04 -7.71
C TYR A 317 25.38 -7.44 -7.07
#